data_a5202d290e92307b1356e053fafa01ea
#
_entry.id   a5202d290e92307b1356e053fafa01ea
#
_cell.length_a   1.000
_cell.length_b   1.000
_cell.length_c   1.000
_cell.angle_alpha   90.00
_cell.angle_beta   90.00
_cell.angle_gamma   90.00
#
_symmetry.space_group_name_H-M   'P 1'
#
loop_
_entity.id
_entity.type
_entity.pdbx_description
1 polymer ?
#
loop_
_entity_poly.entity_id
_entity_poly.type
_entity_poly.pdbx_seq_one_letter_code
_entity_poly.pdbx_strand_id
1 'polypeptide(L)'
;MRFHEEKRLDFEWTLKAGALEMALKRVYTLLSSWNCLEDFDQIFWGQKSALAEKVHQCWQDDELFGYQFVNGANPMLLRRSTSLPSRLVLPSGMEELRAELEKELQNGSLFEADFILLDGIPANVIRGEKQYLAAPLVMLKMEPNGKLLPMVIQIQPPNPSSPIPTLFLPSDPPLAWLLAKSWVRNSDFQLHQLQYHLLNTHLVAEVIAVATMRCLPGLHPIFKLLIPHIRYTMEINTRARTQLISDGGIFDKAVSTGGGGHVQLLRRATAQLTYCSLCPPDDLADRGLLGLPGALYARDALQLWEIIARYVEGIVHLFYQRDDVVRGDPELQAWCREITEVGLCQAQDRGFPVSFQSQSQLCHFLTMCVFTCTAQHAAINQGQLDWYAWVPNAPCTMRMPPPTTKEDVTMATVMGSLPDIQQACLQMAISWHLGRRQPDMVPLGHHKEKYFSGPKPKAVLNQFRTDLENLEKEITARNEQLDWPYEYLKPSCIENSVTI
;
A
#
# COMPACT_ATOMS: atom_id res chain seq x y z
N MET A 1 10.81 26.54 -10.70
CA MET A 1 9.54 27.20 -11.05
C MET A 1 8.86 26.53 -12.24
N ARG A 2 9.45 26.52 -13.43
CA ARG A 2 8.84 25.94 -14.65
C ARG A 2 8.41 24.46 -14.49
N PHE A 3 9.20 23.68 -13.80
CA PHE A 3 9.01 22.26 -13.57
C PHE A 3 7.80 21.93 -12.65
N HIS A 4 7.55 22.78 -11.65
CA HIS A 4 6.39 22.64 -10.76
C HIS A 4 5.08 23.03 -11.46
N GLU A 5 5.13 23.94 -12.43
CA GLU A 5 3.97 24.30 -13.24
C GLU A 5 3.56 23.19 -14.21
N GLU A 6 4.53 22.50 -14.83
CA GLU A 6 4.25 21.40 -15.76
C GLU A 6 3.57 20.22 -15.04
N LYS A 7 4.07 19.79 -13.87
CA LYS A 7 3.43 18.76 -13.05
C LYS A 7 2.05 19.18 -12.53
N ARG A 8 1.87 20.45 -12.17
CA ARG A 8 0.58 21.00 -11.76
C ARG A 8 -0.46 20.90 -12.85
N LEU A 9 -0.11 21.33 -14.06
CA LEU A 9 -1.02 21.31 -15.19
C LEU A 9 -1.40 19.88 -15.61
N ASP A 10 -0.47 18.95 -15.55
CA ASP A 10 -0.72 17.55 -15.89
C ASP A 10 -1.70 16.90 -14.87
N PHE A 11 -1.50 17.11 -13.58
CA PHE A 11 -2.39 16.59 -12.54
C PHE A 11 -3.82 17.16 -12.65
N GLU A 12 -3.97 18.48 -12.75
CA GLU A 12 -5.28 19.14 -12.88
C GLU A 12 -5.97 18.78 -14.20
N TRP A 13 -5.22 18.71 -15.29
CA TRP A 13 -5.74 18.30 -16.59
C TRP A 13 -6.22 16.86 -16.58
N THR A 14 -5.47 15.95 -15.98
CA THR A 14 -5.82 14.53 -15.94
C THR A 14 -7.08 14.27 -15.12
N LEU A 15 -7.25 14.93 -13.96
CA LEU A 15 -8.47 14.86 -13.16
C LEU A 15 -9.67 15.43 -13.92
N LYS A 16 -9.50 16.56 -14.60
CA LYS A 16 -10.57 17.20 -15.41
C LYS A 16 -10.89 16.37 -16.65
N ALA A 17 -9.89 15.81 -17.33
CA ALA A 17 -10.09 14.98 -18.50
C ALA A 17 -10.80 13.66 -18.16
N GLY A 18 -10.42 13.00 -17.05
CA GLY A 18 -11.12 11.81 -16.57
C GLY A 18 -12.57 12.09 -16.17
N ALA A 19 -12.83 13.17 -15.43
CA ALA A 19 -14.18 13.60 -15.10
C ALA A 19 -15.00 13.99 -16.34
N LEU A 20 -14.37 14.67 -17.31
CA LEU A 20 -14.99 15.06 -18.59
C LEU A 20 -15.31 13.83 -19.46
N GLU A 21 -14.40 12.86 -19.52
CA GLU A 21 -14.60 11.64 -20.29
C GLU A 21 -15.73 10.78 -19.68
N MET A 22 -15.80 10.68 -18.37
CA MET A 22 -16.93 10.04 -17.65
C MET A 22 -18.24 10.78 -17.88
N ALA A 23 -18.22 12.12 -17.86
CA ALA A 23 -19.41 12.94 -18.18
C ALA A 23 -19.85 12.78 -19.65
N LEU A 24 -18.89 12.73 -20.59
CA LEU A 24 -19.16 12.52 -22.02
C LEU A 24 -19.71 11.12 -22.32
N LYS A 25 -19.34 10.10 -21.54
CA LYS A 25 -19.92 8.74 -21.64
C LYS A 25 -21.36 8.68 -21.06
N ARG A 26 -21.91 9.79 -20.59
CA ARG A 26 -23.27 9.93 -20.04
C ARG A 26 -23.57 9.02 -18.85
N VAL A 27 -22.57 8.49 -18.15
CA VAL A 27 -22.78 7.61 -16.99
C VAL A 27 -23.55 8.35 -15.90
N TYR A 28 -23.28 9.65 -15.69
CA TYR A 28 -24.00 10.50 -14.74
C TYR A 28 -25.46 10.77 -15.06
N THR A 29 -25.87 10.58 -16.31
CA THR A 29 -27.22 11.00 -16.75
C THR A 29 -28.15 9.82 -17.06
N LEU A 30 -27.63 8.60 -17.20
CA LEU A 30 -28.40 7.44 -17.64
C LEU A 30 -28.79 6.49 -16.51
N LEU A 31 -28.03 6.45 -15.41
CA LEU A 31 -28.30 5.56 -14.29
C LEU A 31 -28.56 6.40 -13.03
N SER A 32 -29.70 6.14 -12.38
CA SER A 32 -30.01 6.68 -11.05
C SER A 32 -29.45 5.80 -9.93
N SER A 33 -29.22 4.52 -10.19
CA SER A 33 -28.71 3.52 -9.25
C SER A 33 -28.15 2.31 -10.02
N TRP A 34 -27.30 1.53 -9.36
CA TRP A 34 -26.89 0.20 -9.82
C TRP A 34 -28.03 -0.80 -9.61
N ASN A 35 -28.33 -1.62 -10.61
CA ASN A 35 -29.32 -2.69 -10.50
C ASN A 35 -28.65 -4.08 -10.34
N CYS A 36 -27.47 -4.26 -10.94
CA CYS A 36 -26.68 -5.48 -10.89
C CYS A 36 -25.18 -5.16 -10.94
N LEU A 37 -24.34 -6.17 -10.69
CA LEU A 37 -22.89 -6.01 -10.68
C LEU A 37 -22.33 -5.61 -12.06
N GLU A 38 -22.95 -6.09 -13.14
CA GLU A 38 -22.59 -5.79 -14.52
C GLU A 38 -22.75 -4.30 -14.87
N ASP A 39 -23.57 -3.56 -14.11
CA ASP A 39 -23.70 -2.11 -14.32
C ASP A 39 -22.38 -1.36 -14.10
N PHE A 40 -21.46 -1.90 -13.25
CA PHE A 40 -20.13 -1.34 -13.06
C PHE A 40 -19.24 -1.42 -14.32
N ASP A 41 -19.55 -2.28 -15.28
CA ASP A 41 -18.87 -2.32 -16.58
C ASP A 41 -18.97 -1.00 -17.35
N GLN A 42 -20.00 -0.20 -17.07
CA GLN A 42 -20.20 1.10 -17.72
C GLN A 42 -19.15 2.13 -17.32
N ILE A 43 -18.52 1.96 -16.14
CA ILE A 43 -17.43 2.80 -15.69
C ILE A 43 -16.07 2.11 -15.72
N PHE A 44 -16.04 0.77 -15.84
CA PHE A 44 -14.81 -0.01 -15.95
C PHE A 44 -14.23 0.13 -17.36
N TRP A 45 -13.57 1.25 -17.61
CA TRP A 45 -13.02 1.65 -18.90
C TRP A 45 -11.57 2.15 -18.74
N GLY A 46 -10.94 2.49 -19.84
CA GLY A 46 -9.59 3.02 -19.88
C GLY A 46 -8.62 2.03 -20.51
N GLN A 47 -7.33 2.30 -20.39
CA GLN A 47 -6.27 1.37 -20.79
C GLN A 47 -6.15 0.28 -19.71
N LYS A 48 -7.02 -0.72 -19.83
CA LYS A 48 -7.00 -1.87 -18.92
C LYS A 48 -5.74 -2.68 -19.18
N SER A 49 -5.06 -3.08 -18.11
CA SER A 49 -4.02 -4.08 -18.19
C SER A 49 -4.63 -5.48 -18.32
N ALA A 50 -3.85 -6.46 -18.76
CA ALA A 50 -4.28 -7.85 -18.77
C ALA A 50 -4.64 -8.33 -17.36
N LEU A 51 -3.97 -7.80 -16.32
CA LEU A 51 -4.26 -8.11 -14.93
C LEU A 51 -5.60 -7.51 -14.48
N ALA A 52 -5.91 -6.26 -14.84
CA ALA A 52 -7.20 -5.64 -14.52
C ALA A 52 -8.38 -6.42 -15.14
N GLU A 53 -8.22 -6.93 -16.37
CA GLU A 53 -9.22 -7.81 -16.99
C GLU A 53 -9.39 -9.13 -16.22
N LYS A 54 -8.32 -9.75 -15.78
CA LYS A 54 -8.38 -10.97 -14.94
C LYS A 54 -9.02 -10.69 -13.58
N VAL A 55 -8.69 -9.57 -12.94
CA VAL A 55 -9.35 -9.15 -11.70
C VAL A 55 -10.85 -9.02 -11.90
N HIS A 56 -11.28 -8.36 -12.98
CA HIS A 56 -12.69 -8.24 -13.33
C HIS A 56 -13.39 -9.60 -13.50
N GLN A 57 -12.72 -10.58 -14.12
CA GLN A 57 -13.27 -11.91 -14.36
C GLN A 57 -13.33 -12.78 -13.09
N CYS A 58 -12.35 -12.65 -12.18
CA CYS A 58 -12.12 -13.58 -11.07
C CYS A 58 -12.30 -12.96 -9.68
N TRP A 59 -12.73 -11.70 -9.56
CA TRP A 59 -12.76 -10.97 -8.27
C TRP A 59 -13.60 -11.65 -7.17
N GLN A 60 -14.54 -12.51 -7.57
CA GLN A 60 -15.36 -13.29 -6.62
C GLN A 60 -14.66 -14.55 -6.11
N ASP A 61 -13.58 -14.99 -6.75
CA ASP A 61 -12.89 -16.23 -6.42
C ASP A 61 -12.10 -16.09 -5.12
N ASP A 62 -12.12 -17.14 -4.31
CA ASP A 62 -11.35 -17.20 -3.06
C ASP A 62 -9.84 -17.22 -3.32
N GLU A 63 -9.42 -17.79 -4.44
CA GLU A 63 -8.02 -17.80 -4.85
C GLU A 63 -7.52 -16.37 -5.12
N LEU A 64 -8.26 -15.55 -5.90
CA LEU A 64 -7.89 -14.16 -6.15
C LEU A 64 -7.97 -13.34 -4.86
N PHE A 65 -8.96 -13.59 -4.02
CA PHE A 65 -9.09 -12.93 -2.72
C PHE A 65 -7.84 -13.14 -1.85
N GLY A 66 -7.34 -14.38 -1.75
CA GLY A 66 -6.12 -14.70 -1.02
C GLY A 66 -4.86 -14.14 -1.69
N TYR A 67 -4.75 -14.25 -3.03
CA TYR A 67 -3.62 -13.76 -3.81
C TYR A 67 -3.36 -12.25 -3.59
N GLN A 68 -4.41 -11.46 -3.44
CA GLN A 68 -4.29 -10.01 -3.21
C GLN A 68 -3.54 -9.67 -1.92
N PHE A 69 -3.57 -10.52 -0.88
CA PHE A 69 -2.83 -10.27 0.37
C PHE A 69 -1.32 -10.44 0.24
N VAL A 70 -0.84 -11.14 -0.79
CA VAL A 70 0.59 -11.36 -1.04
C VAL A 70 1.14 -10.55 -2.22
N ASN A 71 0.31 -10.28 -3.23
CA ASN A 71 0.74 -9.67 -4.49
C ASN A 71 -0.22 -8.60 -5.04
N GLY A 72 -1.24 -8.21 -4.28
CA GLY A 72 -2.17 -7.15 -4.67
C GLY A 72 -1.61 -5.75 -4.48
N ALA A 73 -2.49 -4.75 -4.44
CA ALA A 73 -2.11 -3.37 -4.17
C ALA A 73 -1.57 -3.18 -2.73
N ASN A 74 -1.98 -4.02 -1.78
CA ASN A 74 -1.55 -3.95 -0.38
C ASN A 74 -1.01 -5.29 0.14
N PRO A 75 0.26 -5.63 -0.13
CA PRO A 75 0.87 -6.87 0.38
C PRO A 75 1.41 -6.73 1.81
N MET A 76 0.97 -5.70 2.57
CA MET A 76 1.60 -5.31 3.84
C MET A 76 0.90 -5.86 5.08
N LEU A 77 -0.33 -6.40 4.94
CA LEU A 77 -1.16 -6.80 6.09
C LEU A 77 -0.98 -8.25 6.51
N LEU A 78 -0.72 -9.15 5.57
CA LEU A 78 -0.66 -10.59 5.84
C LEU A 78 0.46 -10.91 6.83
N ARG A 79 0.13 -11.76 7.81
CA ARG A 79 1.07 -12.27 8.82
C ARG A 79 0.83 -13.76 9.02
N ARG A 80 1.89 -14.53 9.21
CA ARG A 80 1.78 -15.92 9.68
C ARG A 80 1.31 -15.93 11.12
N SER A 81 0.27 -16.69 11.42
CA SER A 81 -0.24 -16.82 12.79
C SER A 81 0.70 -17.68 13.64
N THR A 82 1.01 -17.19 14.84
CA THR A 82 1.77 -17.93 15.86
C THR A 82 0.88 -18.43 16.99
N SER A 83 -0.34 -17.94 17.05
CA SER A 83 -1.44 -18.37 17.93
C SER A 83 -2.75 -17.98 17.27
N LEU A 84 -3.88 -18.56 17.71
CA LEU A 84 -5.18 -18.03 17.27
C LEU A 84 -5.38 -16.63 17.86
N PRO A 85 -5.82 -15.66 17.04
CA PRO A 85 -6.06 -14.29 17.50
C PRO A 85 -7.05 -14.23 18.65
N SER A 86 -6.72 -13.51 19.72
CA SER A 86 -7.58 -13.42 20.93
C SER A 86 -8.96 -12.80 20.65
N ARG A 87 -9.08 -12.00 19.59
CA ARG A 87 -10.36 -11.41 19.18
C ARG A 87 -11.19 -12.27 18.23
N LEU A 88 -10.67 -13.41 17.78
CA LEU A 88 -11.45 -14.39 17.03
C LEU A 88 -12.39 -15.13 17.99
N VAL A 89 -13.67 -14.87 17.87
CA VAL A 89 -14.68 -15.50 18.72
C VAL A 89 -15.33 -16.65 17.98
N LEU A 90 -15.02 -17.87 18.40
CA LEU A 90 -15.61 -19.09 17.84
C LEU A 90 -16.78 -19.52 18.75
N PRO A 91 -18.04 -19.36 18.31
CA PRO A 91 -19.19 -19.78 19.10
C PRO A 91 -19.25 -21.31 19.27
N SER A 92 -20.06 -21.75 20.24
CA SER A 92 -20.37 -23.18 20.40
C SER A 92 -20.99 -23.75 19.12
N GLY A 93 -20.60 -24.97 18.73
CA GLY A 93 -21.01 -25.60 17.49
C GLY A 93 -20.06 -25.38 16.31
N MET A 94 -18.92 -24.71 16.53
CA MET A 94 -17.84 -24.51 15.54
C MET A 94 -16.55 -25.28 15.92
N GLU A 95 -16.68 -26.41 16.55
CA GLU A 95 -15.57 -27.25 17.00
C GLU A 95 -14.73 -27.76 15.81
N GLU A 96 -15.39 -28.09 14.69
CA GLU A 96 -14.68 -28.52 13.46
C GLU A 96 -13.79 -27.39 12.89
N LEU A 97 -14.32 -26.19 12.80
CA LEU A 97 -13.54 -25.02 12.35
C LEU A 97 -12.37 -24.76 13.30
N ARG A 98 -12.61 -24.85 14.63
CA ARG A 98 -11.54 -24.69 15.63
C ARG A 98 -10.44 -25.72 15.41
N ALA A 99 -10.80 -26.99 15.26
CA ALA A 99 -9.85 -28.08 15.04
C ALA A 99 -9.05 -27.88 13.72
N GLU A 100 -9.71 -27.39 12.66
CA GLU A 100 -9.04 -27.09 11.41
C GLU A 100 -8.04 -25.93 11.56
N LEU A 101 -8.45 -24.83 12.20
CA LEU A 101 -7.56 -23.68 12.47
C LEU A 101 -6.35 -24.08 13.34
N GLU A 102 -6.57 -24.89 14.39
CA GLU A 102 -5.48 -25.39 15.24
C GLU A 102 -4.53 -26.31 14.48
N LYS A 103 -5.05 -27.16 13.59
CA LYS A 103 -4.24 -28.01 12.71
C LYS A 103 -3.37 -27.19 11.77
N GLU A 104 -3.95 -26.19 11.09
CA GLU A 104 -3.19 -25.33 10.18
C GLU A 104 -2.15 -24.45 10.95
N LEU A 105 -2.49 -24.03 12.17
CA LEU A 105 -1.55 -23.36 13.06
C LEU A 105 -0.34 -24.25 13.40
N GLN A 106 -0.58 -25.51 13.77
CA GLN A 106 0.48 -26.48 14.08
C GLN A 106 1.36 -26.79 12.86
N ASN A 107 0.77 -26.81 11.67
CA ASN A 107 1.48 -27.00 10.42
C ASN A 107 2.28 -25.77 9.96
N GLY A 108 2.07 -24.60 10.58
CA GLY A 108 2.66 -23.34 10.17
C GLY A 108 2.09 -22.79 8.85
N SER A 109 0.93 -23.29 8.42
CA SER A 109 0.21 -22.90 7.19
C SER A 109 -0.94 -21.92 7.45
N LEU A 110 -1.16 -21.52 8.72
CA LEU A 110 -2.18 -20.55 9.09
C LEU A 110 -1.64 -19.13 9.00
N PHE A 111 -2.42 -18.24 8.38
CA PHE A 111 -2.14 -16.82 8.23
C PHE A 111 -3.33 -15.98 8.68
N GLU A 112 -3.07 -14.73 9.01
CA GLU A 112 -4.09 -13.77 9.41
C GLU A 112 -3.90 -12.41 8.72
N ALA A 113 -5.02 -11.73 8.47
CA ALA A 113 -5.05 -10.31 8.14
C ALA A 113 -5.99 -9.62 9.12
N ASP A 114 -5.43 -8.74 9.96
CA ASP A 114 -6.13 -8.08 11.05
C ASP A 114 -6.27 -6.58 10.77
N PHE A 115 -7.50 -6.11 10.69
CA PHE A 115 -7.86 -4.73 10.42
C PHE A 115 -8.26 -3.94 11.68
N ILE A 116 -7.84 -4.39 12.86
CA ILE A 116 -8.23 -3.80 14.15
C ILE A 116 -7.94 -2.29 14.25
N LEU A 117 -6.99 -1.79 13.47
CA LEU A 117 -6.67 -0.36 13.42
C LEU A 117 -7.88 0.51 13.04
N LEU A 118 -8.85 -0.05 12.33
CA LEU A 118 -10.09 0.62 11.91
C LEU A 118 -11.17 0.64 13.00
N ASP A 119 -11.02 -0.13 14.08
CA ASP A 119 -12.05 -0.20 15.12
C ASP A 119 -12.26 1.17 15.79
N GLY A 120 -13.54 1.59 15.87
CA GLY A 120 -13.93 2.89 16.44
C GLY A 120 -13.45 4.13 15.66
N ILE A 121 -12.93 3.98 14.44
CA ILE A 121 -12.73 5.12 13.54
C ILE A 121 -14.11 5.61 13.07
N PRO A 122 -14.43 6.92 13.16
CA PRO A 122 -15.69 7.43 12.68
C PRO A 122 -15.80 7.31 11.16
N ALA A 123 -16.93 6.77 10.71
CA ALA A 123 -17.24 6.69 9.30
C ALA A 123 -17.77 8.01 8.77
N ASN A 124 -17.55 8.24 7.48
CA ASN A 124 -17.95 9.45 6.77
C ASN A 124 -19.49 9.60 6.63
N VAL A 125 -19.92 10.83 6.36
CA VAL A 125 -21.26 11.15 5.89
C VAL A 125 -21.13 11.84 4.55
N ILE A 126 -21.56 11.19 3.48
CA ILE A 126 -21.41 11.69 2.11
C ILE A 126 -22.77 12.12 1.59
N ARG A 127 -22.92 13.41 1.26
CA ARG A 127 -24.18 13.99 0.78
C ARG A 127 -25.40 13.72 1.70
N GLY A 128 -25.15 13.72 3.01
CA GLY A 128 -26.15 13.43 4.03
C GLY A 128 -26.40 11.95 4.31
N GLU A 129 -25.79 11.04 3.54
CA GLU A 129 -25.91 9.60 3.73
C GLU A 129 -24.72 9.06 4.56
N LYS A 130 -25.05 8.33 5.64
CA LYS A 130 -24.06 7.67 6.49
C LYS A 130 -23.33 6.59 5.71
N GLN A 131 -22.02 6.58 5.82
CA GLN A 131 -21.17 5.49 5.36
C GLN A 131 -20.79 4.61 6.54
N TYR A 132 -20.16 3.46 6.25
CA TYR A 132 -19.82 2.47 7.27
C TYR A 132 -18.39 2.00 7.13
N LEU A 133 -17.81 1.61 8.26
CA LEU A 133 -16.48 1.00 8.40
C LEU A 133 -16.59 -0.30 9.19
N ALA A 134 -15.69 -1.21 8.93
CA ALA A 134 -15.50 -2.43 9.69
C ALA A 134 -14.02 -2.61 10.05
N ALA A 135 -13.77 -3.43 11.07
CA ALA A 135 -12.44 -3.86 11.46
C ALA A 135 -12.34 -5.39 11.38
N PRO A 136 -12.40 -5.97 10.18
CA PRO A 136 -12.45 -7.42 10.02
C PRO A 136 -11.17 -8.10 10.51
N LEU A 137 -11.32 -9.41 10.76
CA LEU A 137 -10.24 -10.37 10.94
C LEU A 137 -10.48 -11.51 9.95
N VAL A 138 -9.47 -11.85 9.18
CA VAL A 138 -9.50 -12.93 8.21
C VAL A 138 -8.46 -13.96 8.59
N MET A 139 -8.88 -15.23 8.71
CA MET A 139 -7.95 -16.34 8.80
C MET A 139 -7.83 -17.00 7.42
N LEU A 140 -6.60 -17.25 7.00
CA LEU A 140 -6.30 -17.85 5.71
C LEU A 140 -5.38 -19.05 5.91
N LYS A 141 -5.45 -20.02 5.00
CA LYS A 141 -4.53 -21.16 4.95
C LYS A 141 -3.72 -21.15 3.65
N MET A 142 -2.46 -21.53 3.77
CA MET A 142 -1.60 -21.80 2.63
C MET A 142 -1.74 -23.25 2.20
N GLU A 143 -2.28 -23.47 1.02
CA GLU A 143 -2.38 -24.80 0.42
C GLU A 143 -1.00 -25.31 -0.06
N PRO A 144 -0.80 -26.63 -0.17
CA PRO A 144 0.46 -27.21 -0.64
C PRO A 144 0.90 -26.73 -2.03
N ASN A 145 -0.05 -26.27 -2.86
CA ASN A 145 0.22 -25.70 -4.19
C ASN A 145 0.63 -24.22 -4.15
N GLY A 146 0.77 -23.62 -2.96
CA GLY A 146 1.16 -22.23 -2.77
C GLY A 146 0.00 -21.23 -2.87
N LYS A 147 -1.25 -21.68 -2.99
CA LYS A 147 -2.43 -20.79 -2.98
C LYS A 147 -2.83 -20.46 -1.55
N LEU A 148 -3.12 -19.20 -1.31
CA LEU A 148 -3.63 -18.71 -0.04
C LEU A 148 -5.15 -18.61 -0.13
N LEU A 149 -5.87 -19.36 0.71
CA LEU A 149 -7.35 -19.41 0.69
C LEU A 149 -7.94 -18.94 2.01
N PRO A 150 -9.05 -18.18 2.00
CA PRO A 150 -9.73 -17.76 3.22
C PRO A 150 -10.47 -18.94 3.88
N MET A 151 -10.36 -19.02 5.21
CA MET A 151 -11.05 -20.03 6.02
C MET A 151 -12.26 -19.43 6.75
N VAL A 152 -12.11 -18.26 7.32
CA VAL A 152 -13.15 -17.55 8.07
C VAL A 152 -12.93 -16.05 8.04
N ILE A 153 -14.02 -15.29 7.97
CA ILE A 153 -14.06 -13.83 8.08
C ILE A 153 -14.94 -13.46 9.27
N GLN A 154 -14.39 -12.70 10.22
CA GLN A 154 -15.12 -12.01 11.27
C GLN A 154 -15.13 -10.51 10.91
N ILE A 155 -16.28 -9.96 10.51
CA ILE A 155 -16.32 -8.58 9.96
C ILE A 155 -16.13 -7.52 11.05
N GLN A 156 -16.65 -7.74 12.26
CA GLN A 156 -16.58 -6.80 13.37
C GLN A 156 -15.89 -7.44 14.57
N PRO A 157 -15.14 -6.67 15.37
CA PRO A 157 -14.67 -7.17 16.67
C PRO A 157 -15.86 -7.38 17.62
N PRO A 158 -15.71 -8.28 18.61
CA PRO A 158 -16.71 -8.41 19.67
C PRO A 158 -16.90 -7.09 20.41
N ASN A 159 -18.12 -6.75 20.73
CA ASN A 159 -18.47 -5.53 21.47
C ASN A 159 -19.61 -5.83 22.47
N PRO A 160 -19.92 -4.91 23.43
CA PRO A 160 -20.97 -5.16 24.44
C PRO A 160 -22.37 -5.47 23.86
N SER A 161 -22.71 -4.93 22.69
CA SER A 161 -23.97 -5.16 22.01
C SER A 161 -23.98 -6.46 21.18
N SER A 162 -22.81 -6.92 20.76
CA SER A 162 -22.61 -8.15 20.00
C SER A 162 -21.32 -8.86 20.49
N PRO A 163 -21.41 -9.55 21.64
CA PRO A 163 -20.24 -10.23 22.23
C PRO A 163 -19.81 -11.45 21.39
N ILE A 164 -20.70 -12.00 20.57
CA ILE A 164 -20.43 -13.08 19.62
C ILE A 164 -20.71 -12.54 18.22
N PRO A 165 -19.70 -12.03 17.51
CA PRO A 165 -19.87 -11.53 16.15
C PRO A 165 -20.17 -12.67 15.17
N THR A 166 -20.89 -12.35 14.10
CA THR A 166 -21.17 -13.30 13.01
C THR A 166 -19.86 -13.64 12.28
N LEU A 167 -19.60 -14.93 12.15
CA LEU A 167 -18.49 -15.46 11.35
C LEU A 167 -19.01 -15.89 9.97
N PHE A 168 -18.28 -15.56 8.94
CA PHE A 168 -18.59 -15.96 7.56
C PHE A 168 -17.57 -17.01 7.09
N LEU A 169 -18.08 -18.04 6.42
CA LEU A 169 -17.32 -19.19 5.95
C LEU A 169 -17.51 -19.37 4.42
N PRO A 170 -16.57 -20.02 3.73
CA PRO A 170 -16.72 -20.36 2.31
C PRO A 170 -17.94 -21.23 2.00
N SER A 171 -18.45 -21.98 3.00
CA SER A 171 -19.65 -22.83 2.90
C SER A 171 -20.97 -22.07 3.10
N ASP A 172 -20.94 -20.80 3.47
CA ASP A 172 -22.15 -19.98 3.65
C ASP A 172 -22.84 -19.66 2.31
N PRO A 173 -24.07 -19.11 2.33
CA PRO A 173 -24.72 -18.66 1.11
C PRO A 173 -23.80 -17.75 0.28
N PRO A 174 -23.69 -17.96 -1.04
CA PRO A 174 -22.68 -17.30 -1.88
C PRO A 174 -22.67 -15.78 -1.78
N LEU A 175 -23.84 -15.14 -1.67
CA LEU A 175 -23.94 -13.69 -1.54
C LEU A 175 -23.49 -13.17 -0.16
N ALA A 176 -23.70 -13.96 0.89
CA ALA A 176 -23.22 -13.63 2.24
C ALA A 176 -21.68 -13.69 2.28
N TRP A 177 -21.11 -14.74 1.71
CA TRP A 177 -19.65 -14.87 1.59
C TRP A 177 -19.04 -13.78 0.71
N LEU A 178 -19.66 -13.48 -0.43
CA LEU A 178 -19.24 -12.37 -1.30
C LEU A 178 -19.25 -11.03 -0.57
N LEU A 179 -20.33 -10.72 0.16
CA LEU A 179 -20.45 -9.48 0.93
C LEU A 179 -19.40 -9.41 2.05
N ALA A 180 -19.11 -10.53 2.72
CA ALA A 180 -18.06 -10.59 3.73
C ALA A 180 -16.67 -10.28 3.13
N LYS A 181 -16.34 -10.83 1.96
CA LYS A 181 -15.12 -10.51 1.22
C LYS A 181 -15.07 -9.04 0.80
N SER A 182 -16.18 -8.46 0.35
CA SER A 182 -16.26 -7.04 -0.01
C SER A 182 -16.00 -6.13 1.19
N TRP A 183 -16.47 -6.48 2.39
CA TRP A 183 -16.16 -5.76 3.62
C TRP A 183 -14.67 -5.79 3.96
N VAL A 184 -14.02 -6.93 3.81
CA VAL A 184 -12.57 -7.06 4.00
C VAL A 184 -11.83 -6.17 3.00
N ARG A 185 -12.22 -6.20 1.72
CA ARG A 185 -11.58 -5.41 0.67
C ARG A 185 -11.82 -3.90 0.84
N ASN A 186 -12.99 -3.48 1.33
CA ASN A 186 -13.19 -2.09 1.74
C ASN A 186 -12.24 -1.68 2.85
N SER A 187 -12.08 -2.52 3.88
CA SER A 187 -11.17 -2.24 4.99
C SER A 187 -9.70 -2.21 4.54
N ASP A 188 -9.33 -3.10 3.63
CA ASP A 188 -8.01 -3.12 3.00
C ASP A 188 -7.76 -1.83 2.20
N PHE A 189 -8.74 -1.36 1.42
CA PHE A 189 -8.66 -0.09 0.70
C PHE A 189 -8.37 1.09 1.65
N GLN A 190 -9.03 1.16 2.82
CA GLN A 190 -8.81 2.24 3.80
C GLN A 190 -7.36 2.24 4.33
N LEU A 191 -6.87 1.06 4.77
CA LEU A 191 -5.50 0.94 5.28
C LEU A 191 -4.46 1.13 4.17
N HIS A 192 -4.73 0.60 2.98
CA HIS A 192 -3.85 0.82 1.83
C HIS A 192 -3.66 2.32 1.57
N GLN A 193 -4.74 3.07 1.40
CA GLN A 193 -4.67 4.48 1.03
C GLN A 193 -4.04 5.35 2.12
N LEU A 194 -4.37 5.12 3.39
CA LEU A 194 -3.96 6.02 4.47
C LEU A 194 -2.69 5.59 5.18
N GLN A 195 -2.55 4.30 5.52
CA GLN A 195 -1.41 3.81 6.27
C GLN A 195 -0.24 3.49 5.33
N TYR A 196 -0.46 2.61 4.34
CA TYR A 196 0.65 2.09 3.54
C TYR A 196 1.06 3.03 2.41
N HIS A 197 0.10 3.68 1.73
CA HIS A 197 0.40 4.62 0.66
C HIS A 197 0.72 6.02 1.22
N LEU A 198 -0.21 6.68 1.90
CA LEU A 198 0.01 8.06 2.36
C LEU A 198 1.09 8.13 3.46
N LEU A 199 0.94 7.39 4.57
CA LEU A 199 1.86 7.53 5.72
C LEU A 199 3.22 6.91 5.42
N ASN A 200 3.25 5.59 5.14
CA ASN A 200 4.50 4.82 5.09
C ASN A 200 5.37 5.15 3.87
N THR A 201 4.82 5.77 2.83
CA THR A 201 5.59 6.22 1.66
C THR A 201 5.64 7.73 1.57
N HIS A 202 4.54 8.42 1.26
CA HIS A 202 4.54 9.87 1.02
C HIS A 202 5.00 10.70 2.21
N LEU A 203 4.42 10.48 3.40
CA LEU A 203 4.75 11.31 4.57
C LEU A 203 6.12 10.96 5.15
N VAL A 204 6.53 9.68 5.15
CA VAL A 204 7.90 9.30 5.54
C VAL A 204 8.92 9.87 4.55
N ALA A 205 8.67 9.79 3.24
CA ALA A 205 9.54 10.39 2.23
C ALA A 205 9.62 11.93 2.38
N GLU A 206 8.53 12.59 2.76
CA GLU A 206 8.53 14.02 3.07
C GLU A 206 9.39 14.35 4.29
N VAL A 207 9.31 13.57 5.36
CA VAL A 207 10.17 13.72 6.55
C VAL A 207 11.64 13.59 6.15
N ILE A 208 11.99 12.57 5.35
CA ILE A 208 13.36 12.39 4.82
C ILE A 208 13.78 13.62 3.99
N ALA A 209 12.90 14.11 3.10
CA ALA A 209 13.19 15.24 2.23
C ALA A 209 13.43 16.53 3.03
N VAL A 210 12.54 16.84 3.98
CA VAL A 210 12.65 18.06 4.81
C VAL A 210 13.91 18.01 5.67
N ALA A 211 14.16 16.89 6.35
CA ALA A 211 15.35 16.73 7.19
C ALA A 211 16.65 16.86 6.35
N THR A 212 16.68 16.25 5.15
CA THR A 212 17.81 16.32 4.23
C THR A 212 18.10 17.78 3.80
N MET A 213 17.07 18.54 3.47
CA MET A 213 17.23 19.94 3.06
C MET A 213 17.59 20.87 4.24
N ARG A 214 17.18 20.55 5.46
CA ARG A 214 17.43 21.37 6.65
C ARG A 214 18.80 21.13 7.28
N CYS A 215 19.23 19.89 7.32
CA CYS A 215 20.39 19.48 8.13
C CYS A 215 21.65 19.22 7.31
N LEU A 216 21.52 18.86 6.04
CA LEU A 216 22.66 18.48 5.22
C LEU A 216 23.00 19.58 4.19
N PRO A 217 24.22 20.14 4.20
CA PRO A 217 24.68 21.05 3.14
C PRO A 217 24.64 20.38 1.76
N GLY A 218 24.43 21.17 0.71
CA GLY A 218 24.35 20.64 -0.68
C GLY A 218 25.62 19.93 -1.20
N LEU A 219 26.76 20.12 -0.54
CA LEU A 219 28.00 19.42 -0.83
C LEU A 219 28.16 18.11 -0.04
N HIS A 220 27.36 17.91 0.99
CA HIS A 220 27.41 16.73 1.84
C HIS A 220 27.14 15.43 1.04
N PRO A 221 27.93 14.35 1.22
CA PRO A 221 27.78 13.14 0.41
C PRO A 221 26.41 12.50 0.54
N ILE A 222 25.81 12.51 1.74
CA ILE A 222 24.47 11.95 1.97
C ILE A 222 23.38 12.83 1.33
N PHE A 223 23.53 14.16 1.34
CA PHE A 223 22.62 15.01 0.56
C PHE A 223 22.63 14.63 -0.92
N LYS A 224 23.83 14.46 -1.51
CA LYS A 224 23.99 14.09 -2.92
C LYS A 224 23.44 12.71 -3.25
N LEU A 225 23.51 11.78 -2.30
CA LEU A 225 22.93 10.44 -2.44
C LEU A 225 21.39 10.49 -2.45
N LEU A 226 20.79 11.26 -1.54
CA LEU A 226 19.34 11.27 -1.34
C LEU A 226 18.57 12.19 -2.29
N ILE A 227 19.16 13.30 -2.71
CA ILE A 227 18.44 14.34 -3.47
C ILE A 227 17.76 13.83 -4.76
N PRO A 228 18.30 12.84 -5.52
CA PRO A 228 17.60 12.26 -6.66
C PRO A 228 16.29 11.56 -6.29
N HIS A 229 16.23 11.01 -5.06
CA HIS A 229 15.11 10.18 -4.59
C HIS A 229 14.01 10.96 -3.84
N ILE A 230 14.20 12.27 -3.66
CA ILE A 230 13.24 13.15 -2.98
C ILE A 230 12.79 14.35 -3.83
N ARG A 231 13.11 14.32 -5.12
CA ARG A 231 13.01 15.47 -6.04
C ARG A 231 11.62 16.08 -6.14
N TYR A 232 10.57 15.24 -6.20
CA TYR A 232 9.19 15.68 -6.42
C TYR A 232 8.29 15.57 -5.20
N THR A 233 8.77 14.91 -4.17
CA THR A 233 8.00 14.53 -2.98
C THR A 233 7.25 15.70 -2.35
N MET A 234 7.90 16.85 -2.18
CA MET A 234 7.26 18.01 -1.55
C MET A 234 6.09 18.58 -2.36
N GLU A 235 6.23 18.63 -3.68
CA GLU A 235 5.19 19.15 -4.57
C GLU A 235 3.99 18.21 -4.60
N ILE A 236 4.21 16.90 -4.81
CA ILE A 236 3.11 15.95 -4.89
C ILE A 236 2.37 15.83 -3.55
N ASN A 237 3.08 15.86 -2.42
CA ASN A 237 2.46 15.81 -1.11
C ASN A 237 1.62 17.05 -0.80
N THR A 238 2.06 18.22 -1.25
CA THR A 238 1.26 19.46 -1.17
C THR A 238 -0.04 19.31 -1.96
N ARG A 239 0.01 18.71 -3.16
CA ARG A 239 -1.16 18.41 -3.97
C ARG A 239 -2.09 17.40 -3.30
N ALA A 240 -1.54 16.30 -2.79
CA ALA A 240 -2.32 15.29 -2.09
C ALA A 240 -3.07 15.90 -0.89
N ARG A 241 -2.41 16.74 -0.09
CA ARG A 241 -3.05 17.44 1.03
C ARG A 241 -4.22 18.32 0.59
N THR A 242 -4.04 19.10 -0.47
CA THR A 242 -5.05 20.07 -0.90
C THR A 242 -6.21 19.47 -1.69
N GLN A 243 -6.02 18.34 -2.34
CA GLN A 243 -7.02 17.77 -3.26
C GLN A 243 -7.64 16.47 -2.78
N LEU A 244 -6.88 15.66 -2.03
CA LEU A 244 -7.34 14.35 -1.60
C LEU A 244 -7.89 14.38 -0.17
N ILE A 245 -7.11 14.86 0.80
CA ILE A 245 -7.39 14.72 2.23
C ILE A 245 -7.85 15.99 2.94
N SER A 246 -7.87 17.15 2.27
CA SER A 246 -8.45 18.39 2.83
C SER A 246 -9.97 18.31 2.91
N ASP A 247 -10.56 19.23 3.69
CA ASP A 247 -12.00 19.39 3.76
C ASP A 247 -12.60 19.56 2.35
N GLY A 248 -13.60 18.77 2.03
CA GLY A 248 -14.22 18.71 0.72
C GLY A 248 -13.33 18.05 -0.37
N GLY A 249 -12.22 17.43 0.00
CA GLY A 249 -11.39 16.63 -0.89
C GLY A 249 -12.05 15.32 -1.34
N ILE A 250 -11.28 14.49 -2.02
CA ILE A 250 -11.82 13.22 -2.56
C ILE A 250 -12.21 12.25 -1.45
N PHE A 251 -11.45 12.22 -0.33
CA PHE A 251 -11.80 11.38 0.81
C PHE A 251 -13.17 11.73 1.37
N ASP A 252 -13.49 13.01 1.51
CA ASP A 252 -14.80 13.45 1.99
C ASP A 252 -15.94 13.13 1.02
N LYS A 253 -15.63 13.06 -0.28
CA LYS A 253 -16.65 12.85 -1.33
C LYS A 253 -16.94 11.39 -1.62
N ALA A 254 -16.01 10.48 -1.35
CA ALA A 254 -16.14 9.11 -1.84
C ALA A 254 -15.69 8.02 -0.86
N VAL A 255 -14.90 8.32 0.18
CA VAL A 255 -14.21 7.28 0.97
C VAL A 255 -14.82 7.14 2.36
N SER A 256 -14.97 5.90 2.85
CA SER A 256 -15.56 5.61 4.16
C SER A 256 -14.84 6.31 5.32
N THR A 257 -13.55 6.55 5.25
CA THR A 257 -12.75 7.23 6.29
C THR A 257 -12.70 8.75 6.14
N GLY A 258 -13.38 9.36 5.14
CA GLY A 258 -13.51 10.80 5.03
C GLY A 258 -14.20 11.44 6.25
N GLY A 259 -14.44 12.77 6.20
CA GLY A 259 -15.13 13.48 7.28
C GLY A 259 -14.38 13.49 8.62
N GLY A 260 -13.04 13.41 8.59
CA GLY A 260 -12.18 13.43 9.78
C GLY A 260 -11.72 12.06 10.28
N GLY A 261 -12.33 10.96 9.85
CA GLY A 261 -11.90 9.59 10.19
C GLY A 261 -10.48 9.27 9.71
N HIS A 262 -10.12 9.76 8.52
CA HIS A 262 -8.77 9.63 7.96
C HIS A 262 -7.68 10.25 8.85
N VAL A 263 -7.96 11.38 9.49
CA VAL A 263 -7.02 12.03 10.42
C VAL A 263 -6.81 11.18 11.68
N GLN A 264 -7.88 10.58 12.20
CA GLN A 264 -7.77 9.69 13.37
C GLN A 264 -7.03 8.42 13.02
N LEU A 265 -7.30 7.83 11.86
CA LEU A 265 -6.59 6.65 11.38
C LEU A 265 -5.10 6.93 11.18
N LEU A 266 -4.74 8.05 10.55
CA LEU A 266 -3.35 8.46 10.39
C LEU A 266 -2.62 8.64 11.74
N ARG A 267 -3.27 9.23 12.73
CA ARG A 267 -2.68 9.34 14.08
C ARG A 267 -2.40 7.98 14.71
N ARG A 268 -3.35 7.03 14.62
CA ARG A 268 -3.15 5.66 15.11
C ARG A 268 -2.04 4.94 14.36
N ALA A 269 -2.04 5.02 13.03
CA ALA A 269 -1.03 4.40 12.19
C ALA A 269 0.37 4.97 12.48
N THR A 270 0.50 6.30 12.65
CA THR A 270 1.77 6.94 13.02
C THR A 270 2.30 6.44 14.37
N ALA A 271 1.43 6.22 15.34
CA ALA A 271 1.83 5.69 16.64
C ALA A 271 2.33 4.23 16.57
N GLN A 272 1.90 3.47 15.57
CA GLN A 272 2.29 2.08 15.34
C GLN A 272 3.45 1.91 14.34
N LEU A 273 3.82 2.96 13.60
CA LEU A 273 4.90 2.92 12.62
C LEU A 273 6.24 2.64 13.32
N THR A 274 6.89 1.54 12.97
CA THR A 274 8.20 1.14 13.49
C THR A 274 9.27 1.22 12.41
N TYR A 275 10.54 1.34 12.81
CA TYR A 275 11.66 1.29 11.90
C TYR A 275 11.72 -0.05 11.14
N CYS A 276 11.50 -1.15 11.86
CA CYS A 276 11.43 -2.50 11.30
C CYS A 276 10.40 -2.59 10.15
N SER A 277 9.21 -2.00 10.31
CA SER A 277 8.14 -2.07 9.29
C SER A 277 8.44 -1.32 7.99
N LEU A 278 9.49 -0.48 7.96
CA LEU A 278 9.96 0.20 6.75
C LEU A 278 11.13 -0.54 6.06
N CYS A 279 11.65 -1.61 6.67
CA CYS A 279 12.77 -2.39 6.18
C CYS A 279 12.28 -3.76 5.71
N PRO A 280 12.11 -4.04 4.41
CA PRO A 280 11.56 -5.31 3.93
C PRO A 280 12.15 -6.57 4.53
N PRO A 281 13.48 -6.72 4.74
CA PRO A 281 14.01 -7.92 5.38
C PRO A 281 13.48 -8.14 6.80
N ASP A 282 13.38 -7.06 7.58
CA ASP A 282 12.93 -7.11 8.97
C ASP A 282 11.42 -7.27 9.05
N ASP A 283 10.65 -6.52 8.22
CA ASP A 283 9.20 -6.58 8.14
C ASP A 283 8.71 -7.98 7.73
N LEU A 284 9.30 -8.54 6.67
CA LEU A 284 8.93 -9.87 6.18
C LEU A 284 9.32 -10.97 7.17
N ALA A 285 10.43 -10.82 7.89
CA ALA A 285 10.84 -11.73 8.97
C ALA A 285 9.84 -11.66 10.13
N ASP A 286 9.48 -10.46 10.59
CA ASP A 286 8.52 -10.24 11.68
C ASP A 286 7.13 -10.80 11.35
N ARG A 287 6.69 -10.65 10.11
CA ARG A 287 5.42 -11.19 9.62
C ARG A 287 5.48 -12.69 9.26
N GLY A 288 6.65 -13.34 9.33
CA GLY A 288 6.82 -14.77 9.01
C GLY A 288 6.63 -15.09 7.53
N LEU A 289 6.97 -14.15 6.62
CA LEU A 289 6.74 -14.27 5.19
C LEU A 289 8.02 -14.53 4.37
N LEU A 290 9.18 -14.64 5.03
CA LEU A 290 10.42 -14.99 4.33
C LEU A 290 10.30 -16.36 3.68
N GLY A 291 10.64 -16.45 2.39
CA GLY A 291 10.60 -17.71 1.63
C GLY A 291 9.19 -18.25 1.37
N LEU A 292 8.13 -17.45 1.57
CA LEU A 292 6.77 -17.86 1.30
C LEU A 292 6.58 -18.13 -0.21
N PRO A 293 6.16 -19.34 -0.61
CA PRO A 293 5.89 -19.65 -2.02
C PRO A 293 4.83 -18.72 -2.61
N GLY A 294 5.06 -18.24 -3.83
CA GLY A 294 4.12 -17.36 -4.52
C GLY A 294 4.07 -15.91 -4.04
N ALA A 295 4.81 -15.52 -2.99
CA ALA A 295 4.92 -14.14 -2.52
C ALA A 295 5.90 -13.34 -3.39
N LEU A 296 5.42 -12.88 -4.54
CA LEU A 296 6.24 -12.19 -5.56
C LEU A 296 6.71 -10.82 -5.07
N TYR A 297 5.84 -10.07 -4.39
CA TYR A 297 6.24 -8.82 -3.72
C TYR A 297 7.41 -9.05 -2.77
N ALA A 298 7.31 -10.01 -1.87
CA ALA A 298 8.34 -10.27 -0.87
C ALA A 298 9.68 -10.61 -1.52
N ARG A 299 9.66 -11.48 -2.54
CA ARG A 299 10.85 -11.87 -3.30
C ARG A 299 11.52 -10.66 -3.97
N ASP A 300 10.73 -9.88 -4.72
CA ASP A 300 11.26 -8.78 -5.52
C ASP A 300 11.71 -7.61 -4.62
N ALA A 301 11.01 -7.36 -3.51
CA ALA A 301 11.39 -6.36 -2.51
C ALA A 301 12.74 -6.68 -1.85
N LEU A 302 12.99 -7.95 -1.50
CA LEU A 302 14.27 -8.39 -0.93
C LEU A 302 15.42 -8.23 -1.94
N GLN A 303 15.24 -8.62 -3.20
CA GLN A 303 16.23 -8.45 -4.24
C GLN A 303 16.57 -6.97 -4.48
N LEU A 304 15.55 -6.11 -4.54
CA LEU A 304 15.75 -4.66 -4.68
C LEU A 304 16.42 -4.04 -3.45
N TRP A 305 16.04 -4.49 -2.25
CA TRP A 305 16.71 -4.04 -1.03
C TRP A 305 18.20 -4.31 -1.06
N GLU A 306 18.63 -5.52 -1.44
CA GLU A 306 20.03 -5.88 -1.57
C GLU A 306 20.77 -5.04 -2.63
N ILE A 307 20.13 -4.79 -3.77
CA ILE A 307 20.71 -3.97 -4.85
C ILE A 307 20.89 -2.53 -4.37
N ILE A 308 19.88 -1.94 -3.72
CA ILE A 308 19.95 -0.60 -3.15
C ILE A 308 21.00 -0.53 -2.03
N ALA A 309 21.07 -1.55 -1.16
CA ALA A 309 22.07 -1.63 -0.08
C ALA A 309 23.48 -1.58 -0.64
N ARG A 310 23.80 -2.40 -1.65
CA ARG A 310 25.13 -2.37 -2.30
C ARG A 310 25.45 -1.00 -2.92
N TYR A 311 24.46 -0.34 -3.53
CA TYR A 311 24.65 1.01 -4.05
C TYR A 311 24.96 2.03 -2.94
N VAL A 312 24.18 2.01 -1.87
CA VAL A 312 24.37 2.87 -0.69
C VAL A 312 25.73 2.64 -0.05
N GLU A 313 26.08 1.37 0.22
CA GLU A 313 27.39 0.98 0.79
C GLU A 313 28.53 1.45 -0.07
N GLY A 314 28.44 1.26 -1.39
CA GLY A 314 29.45 1.71 -2.35
C GLY A 314 29.69 3.21 -2.28
N ILE A 315 28.66 4.02 -2.11
CA ILE A 315 28.79 5.49 -1.94
C ILE A 315 29.31 5.83 -0.55
N VAL A 316 28.72 5.27 0.53
CA VAL A 316 29.11 5.56 1.92
C VAL A 316 30.58 5.27 2.14
N HIS A 317 31.09 4.13 1.73
CA HIS A 317 32.49 3.74 1.90
C HIS A 317 33.50 4.66 1.17
N LEU A 318 33.09 5.42 0.17
CA LEU A 318 33.95 6.42 -0.47
C LEU A 318 34.22 7.63 0.42
N PHE A 319 33.30 7.97 1.32
CA PHE A 319 33.36 9.19 2.13
C PHE A 319 33.55 8.89 3.63
N TYR A 320 33.01 7.82 4.11
CA TYR A 320 33.11 7.36 5.50
C TYR A 320 33.90 6.05 5.52
N GLN A 321 35.20 6.13 5.81
CA GLN A 321 36.09 4.97 5.76
C GLN A 321 36.16 4.19 7.08
N ARG A 322 35.62 4.77 8.18
CA ARG A 322 35.64 4.20 9.53
C ARG A 322 34.45 4.73 10.33
N ASP A 323 34.07 3.99 11.35
CA ASP A 323 32.93 4.34 12.21
C ASP A 323 33.10 5.63 12.98
N ASP A 324 34.34 6.00 13.34
CA ASP A 324 34.59 7.28 14.01
C ASP A 324 34.32 8.49 13.12
N VAL A 325 34.47 8.38 11.81
CA VAL A 325 34.08 9.43 10.85
C VAL A 325 32.55 9.59 10.82
N VAL A 326 31.81 8.50 10.88
CA VAL A 326 30.34 8.53 10.97
C VAL A 326 29.89 9.20 12.28
N ARG A 327 30.46 8.79 13.40
CA ARG A 327 30.15 9.38 14.73
C ARG A 327 30.52 10.86 14.82
N GLY A 328 31.60 11.26 14.18
CA GLY A 328 32.14 12.61 14.24
C GLY A 328 31.49 13.61 13.27
N ASP A 329 30.55 13.20 12.45
CA ASP A 329 29.87 14.07 11.49
C ASP A 329 28.64 14.75 12.12
N PRO A 330 28.73 16.04 12.49
CA PRO A 330 27.66 16.70 13.24
C PRO A 330 26.40 16.93 12.41
N GLU A 331 26.52 17.16 11.10
CA GLU A 331 25.40 17.37 10.18
C GLU A 331 24.61 16.05 10.03
N LEU A 332 25.34 14.95 9.87
CA LEU A 332 24.73 13.60 9.78
C LEU A 332 23.97 13.24 11.06
N GLN A 333 24.56 13.52 12.23
CA GLN A 333 23.88 13.24 13.52
C GLN A 333 22.68 14.16 13.74
N ALA A 334 22.75 15.43 13.31
CA ALA A 334 21.61 16.35 13.35
C ALA A 334 20.48 15.88 12.42
N TRP A 335 20.81 15.39 11.21
CA TRP A 335 19.86 14.81 10.26
C TRP A 335 19.13 13.60 10.81
N CYS A 336 19.85 12.69 11.48
CA CYS A 336 19.26 11.54 12.15
C CYS A 336 18.23 11.95 13.20
N ARG A 337 18.58 12.89 14.09
CA ARG A 337 17.66 13.39 15.12
C ARG A 337 16.47 14.13 14.52
N GLU A 338 16.67 14.93 13.48
CA GLU A 338 15.58 15.66 12.82
C GLU A 338 14.51 14.69 12.29
N ILE A 339 14.91 13.57 11.70
CA ILE A 339 13.96 12.54 11.23
C ILE A 339 13.23 11.93 12.42
N THR A 340 13.97 11.42 13.40
CA THR A 340 13.42 10.58 14.47
C THR A 340 12.62 11.38 15.51
N GLU A 341 13.21 12.50 15.98
CA GLU A 341 12.64 13.27 17.09
C GLU A 341 11.59 14.27 16.60
N VAL A 342 11.85 14.96 15.47
CA VAL A 342 10.97 16.01 14.94
C VAL A 342 9.99 15.44 13.92
N GLY A 343 10.49 14.88 12.84
CA GLY A 343 9.69 14.43 11.70
C GLY A 343 8.75 13.29 12.02
N LEU A 344 9.22 12.30 12.77
CA LEU A 344 8.46 11.11 13.17
C LEU A 344 7.94 11.17 14.61
N CYS A 345 7.96 12.36 15.23
CA CYS A 345 7.38 12.62 16.55
C CYS A 345 7.91 11.66 17.63
N GLN A 346 9.19 11.81 18.02
CA GLN A 346 9.85 11.02 19.06
C GLN A 346 9.79 9.50 18.80
N ALA A 347 10.24 9.08 17.62
CA ALA A 347 10.12 7.70 17.16
C ALA A 347 11.19 6.73 17.69
N GLN A 348 12.05 7.14 18.62
CA GLN A 348 13.07 6.27 19.23
C GLN A 348 12.48 5.02 19.86
N ASP A 349 11.34 5.12 20.56
CA ASP A 349 10.64 3.99 21.16
C ASP A 349 10.04 3.01 20.14
N ARG A 350 10.00 3.42 18.88
CA ARG A 350 9.56 2.62 17.73
C ARG A 350 10.74 2.09 16.90
N GLY A 351 11.96 2.10 17.48
CA GLY A 351 13.17 1.53 16.93
C GLY A 351 13.98 2.45 16.01
N PHE A 352 13.54 3.69 15.76
CA PHE A 352 14.28 4.63 14.92
C PHE A 352 15.54 5.14 15.65
N PRO A 353 16.72 5.21 14.96
CA PRO A 353 17.94 5.68 15.57
C PRO A 353 17.89 7.19 15.84
N VAL A 354 18.51 7.63 16.93
CA VAL A 354 18.76 9.06 17.25
C VAL A 354 20.18 9.47 16.93
N SER A 355 21.04 8.52 16.61
CA SER A 355 22.43 8.73 16.19
C SER A 355 22.96 7.53 15.43
N PHE A 356 23.96 7.73 14.56
CA PHE A 356 24.66 6.63 13.88
C PHE A 356 26.01 6.38 14.56
N GLN A 357 26.24 5.13 14.95
CA GLN A 357 27.45 4.67 15.63
C GLN A 357 28.43 3.95 14.70
N SER A 358 27.95 3.48 13.54
CA SER A 358 28.75 2.73 12.58
C SER A 358 28.30 2.98 11.13
N GLN A 359 29.21 2.66 10.19
CA GLN A 359 28.90 2.65 8.77
C GLN A 359 27.72 1.72 8.46
N SER A 360 27.66 0.55 9.09
CA SER A 360 26.58 -0.43 8.88
C SER A 360 25.21 0.14 9.25
N GLN A 361 25.09 0.81 10.41
CA GLN A 361 23.84 1.48 10.80
C GLN A 361 23.45 2.58 9.81
N LEU A 362 24.42 3.39 9.37
CA LEU A 362 24.19 4.43 8.39
C LEU A 362 23.72 3.85 7.04
N CYS A 363 24.40 2.82 6.54
CA CYS A 363 24.03 2.16 5.28
C CYS A 363 22.64 1.57 5.34
N HIS A 364 22.30 0.86 6.43
CA HIS A 364 20.97 0.27 6.60
C HIS A 364 19.88 1.36 6.61
N PHE A 365 20.09 2.45 7.34
CA PHE A 365 19.13 3.56 7.40
C PHE A 365 18.97 4.27 6.05
N LEU A 366 20.06 4.51 5.34
CA LEU A 366 20.01 5.11 3.99
C LEU A 366 19.35 4.19 2.97
N THR A 367 19.56 2.87 3.09
CA THR A 367 18.87 1.87 2.26
C THR A 367 17.37 1.95 2.48
N MET A 368 16.92 2.02 3.74
CA MET A 368 15.51 2.24 4.07
C MET A 368 14.99 3.55 3.45
N CYS A 369 15.73 4.65 3.55
CA CYS A 369 15.32 5.92 2.96
C CYS A 369 15.13 5.82 1.43
N VAL A 370 16.09 5.26 0.72
CA VAL A 370 16.01 5.11 -0.74
C VAL A 370 14.89 4.13 -1.12
N PHE A 371 14.78 2.99 -0.43
CA PHE A 371 13.74 2.00 -0.70
C PHE A 371 12.33 2.59 -0.50
N THR A 372 12.11 3.30 0.60
CA THR A 372 10.82 3.95 0.89
C THR A 372 10.44 4.98 -0.17
N CYS A 373 11.39 5.83 -0.59
CA CYS A 373 11.15 6.87 -1.59
C CYS A 373 10.99 6.34 -3.02
N THR A 374 11.25 5.06 -3.28
CA THR A 374 11.28 4.47 -4.62
C THR A 374 10.48 3.17 -4.70
N ALA A 375 11.09 2.04 -4.39
CA ALA A 375 10.50 0.71 -4.57
C ALA A 375 9.25 0.48 -3.71
N GLN A 376 9.24 0.91 -2.44
CA GLN A 376 8.06 0.77 -1.59
C GLN A 376 6.87 1.55 -2.13
N HIS A 377 7.09 2.80 -2.55
CA HIS A 377 6.04 3.60 -3.18
C HIS A 377 5.51 2.93 -4.46
N ALA A 378 6.41 2.44 -5.33
CA ALA A 378 6.02 1.74 -6.55
C ALA A 378 5.15 0.50 -6.27
N ALA A 379 5.55 -0.34 -5.29
CA ALA A 379 4.81 -1.54 -4.90
C ALA A 379 3.37 -1.24 -4.45
N ILE A 380 3.18 -0.14 -3.73
CA ILE A 380 1.88 0.25 -3.17
C ILE A 380 1.05 1.07 -4.16
N ASN A 381 1.67 1.95 -4.94
CA ASN A 381 0.96 2.87 -5.82
C ASN A 381 0.53 2.27 -7.15
N GLN A 382 1.41 1.51 -7.83
CA GLN A 382 1.19 1.15 -9.24
C GLN A 382 0.06 0.13 -9.45
N GLY A 383 -0.21 -0.71 -8.43
CA GLY A 383 -1.29 -1.69 -8.49
C GLY A 383 -2.70 -1.11 -8.41
N GLN A 384 -2.87 0.19 -8.12
CA GLN A 384 -4.20 0.76 -7.89
C GLN A 384 -5.13 0.64 -9.09
N LEU A 385 -4.63 0.83 -10.30
CA LEU A 385 -5.46 0.66 -11.50
C LEU A 385 -5.88 -0.80 -11.69
N ASP A 386 -4.98 -1.74 -11.49
CA ASP A 386 -5.26 -3.16 -11.70
C ASP A 386 -6.28 -3.73 -10.71
N TRP A 387 -6.16 -3.32 -9.44
CA TRP A 387 -6.92 -3.91 -8.32
C TRP A 387 -8.15 -3.12 -7.91
N TYR A 388 -8.18 -1.80 -8.14
CA TYR A 388 -9.24 -0.91 -7.64
C TYR A 388 -10.13 -0.31 -8.74
N ALA A 389 -9.74 -0.45 -10.01
CA ALA A 389 -10.58 0.03 -11.11
C ALA A 389 -11.89 -0.75 -11.22
N TRP A 390 -11.88 -2.07 -10.96
CA TRP A 390 -13.10 -2.83 -10.76
C TRP A 390 -13.61 -2.61 -9.34
N VAL A 391 -14.48 -1.63 -9.19
CA VAL A 391 -14.97 -1.14 -7.89
C VAL A 391 -15.51 -2.23 -6.96
N PRO A 392 -16.27 -3.24 -7.43
CA PRO A 392 -16.75 -4.31 -6.55
C PRO A 392 -15.64 -5.15 -5.91
N ASN A 393 -14.44 -5.23 -6.51
CA ASN A 393 -13.29 -5.94 -5.93
C ASN A 393 -12.73 -5.23 -4.67
N ALA A 394 -12.74 -3.89 -4.65
CA ALA A 394 -12.19 -3.12 -3.53
C ALA A 394 -12.95 -1.80 -3.39
N PRO A 395 -14.17 -1.81 -2.86
CA PRO A 395 -15.02 -0.64 -2.78
C PRO A 395 -14.43 0.44 -1.85
N CYS A 396 -14.38 1.70 -2.28
CA CYS A 396 -13.85 2.82 -1.49
C CYS A 396 -14.72 3.17 -0.28
N THR A 397 -15.99 2.77 -0.31
CA THR A 397 -16.94 2.98 0.78
C THR A 397 -17.98 1.88 0.85
N MET A 398 -18.61 1.70 2.03
CA MET A 398 -19.76 0.83 2.22
C MET A 398 -20.95 1.69 2.70
N ARG A 399 -22.10 1.53 2.05
CA ARG A 399 -23.30 2.38 2.22
C ARG A 399 -24.33 1.75 3.15
N MET A 400 -24.23 0.48 3.46
CA MET A 400 -25.08 -0.23 4.42
C MET A 400 -24.24 -0.76 5.58
N PRO A 401 -24.81 -0.99 6.76
CA PRO A 401 -24.07 -1.58 7.87
C PRO A 401 -23.61 -3.02 7.54
N PRO A 402 -22.56 -3.51 8.23
CA PRO A 402 -22.14 -4.90 8.12
C PRO A 402 -23.32 -5.85 8.40
N PRO A 403 -23.42 -6.96 7.64
CA PRO A 403 -24.49 -7.94 7.86
C PRO A 403 -24.30 -8.63 9.22
N THR A 404 -25.42 -8.80 9.94
CA THR A 404 -25.45 -9.52 11.21
C THR A 404 -26.01 -10.94 11.06
N THR A 405 -26.66 -11.22 9.94
CA THR A 405 -27.19 -12.54 9.54
C THR A 405 -26.69 -12.90 8.15
N LYS A 406 -26.70 -14.18 7.81
CA LYS A 406 -26.21 -14.68 6.52
C LYS A 406 -27.36 -14.96 5.55
N GLU A 407 -28.45 -15.41 6.10
CA GLU A 407 -29.63 -15.91 5.38
C GLU A 407 -30.36 -14.78 4.65
N ASP A 408 -30.32 -13.58 5.21
CA ASP A 408 -31.03 -12.41 4.68
C ASP A 408 -30.22 -11.62 3.64
N VAL A 409 -29.00 -12.07 3.33
CA VAL A 409 -28.14 -11.38 2.34
C VAL A 409 -28.63 -11.70 0.92
N THR A 410 -29.17 -10.70 0.27
CA THR A 410 -29.65 -10.77 -1.12
C THR A 410 -28.75 -9.96 -2.05
N MET A 411 -28.95 -10.08 -3.37
CA MET A 411 -28.26 -9.21 -4.33
C MET A 411 -28.57 -7.73 -4.08
N ALA A 412 -29.79 -7.39 -3.66
CA ALA A 412 -30.13 -6.01 -3.28
C ALA A 412 -29.33 -5.52 -2.07
N THR A 413 -29.03 -6.39 -1.11
CA THR A 413 -28.14 -6.11 0.03
C THR A 413 -26.70 -5.83 -0.45
N VAL A 414 -26.18 -6.65 -1.35
CA VAL A 414 -24.84 -6.47 -1.94
C VAL A 414 -24.78 -5.13 -2.69
N MET A 415 -25.69 -4.91 -3.63
CA MET A 415 -25.74 -3.69 -4.44
C MET A 415 -25.95 -2.42 -3.61
N GLY A 416 -26.80 -2.48 -2.59
CA GLY A 416 -27.03 -1.37 -1.66
C GLY A 416 -25.81 -1.04 -0.79
N SER A 417 -24.94 -2.03 -0.54
CA SER A 417 -23.72 -1.86 0.24
C SER A 417 -22.58 -1.21 -0.55
N LEU A 418 -22.50 -1.43 -1.85
CA LEU A 418 -21.42 -0.93 -2.70
C LEU A 418 -21.53 0.59 -2.93
N PRO A 419 -20.42 1.26 -3.34
CA PRO A 419 -20.41 2.69 -3.68
C PRO A 419 -21.49 3.04 -4.70
N ASP A 420 -22.12 4.20 -4.56
CA ASP A 420 -23.01 4.70 -5.59
C ASP A 420 -22.24 5.11 -6.86
N ILE A 421 -23.00 5.53 -7.89
CA ILE A 421 -22.43 5.89 -9.20
C ILE A 421 -21.36 6.98 -9.08
N GLN A 422 -21.59 8.02 -8.27
CA GLN A 422 -20.64 9.13 -8.14
C GLN A 422 -19.40 8.70 -7.38
N GLN A 423 -19.54 7.94 -6.30
CA GLN A 423 -18.44 7.40 -5.50
C GLN A 423 -17.60 6.44 -6.33
N ALA A 424 -18.23 5.53 -7.08
CA ALA A 424 -17.56 4.58 -7.95
C ALA A 424 -16.82 5.27 -9.11
N CYS A 425 -17.40 6.28 -9.73
CA CYS A 425 -16.75 7.11 -10.75
C CYS A 425 -15.53 7.85 -10.21
N LEU A 426 -15.60 8.39 -8.99
CA LEU A 426 -14.44 9.04 -8.35
C LEU A 426 -13.35 8.02 -8.04
N GLN A 427 -13.70 6.85 -7.50
CA GLN A 427 -12.74 5.78 -7.27
C GLN A 427 -12.03 5.38 -8.56
N MET A 428 -12.79 5.13 -9.63
CA MET A 428 -12.23 4.75 -10.93
C MET A 428 -11.27 5.82 -11.47
N ALA A 429 -11.67 7.09 -11.43
CA ALA A 429 -10.85 8.21 -11.91
C ALA A 429 -9.54 8.34 -11.12
N ILE A 430 -9.58 8.22 -9.81
CA ILE A 430 -8.39 8.29 -8.96
C ILE A 430 -7.50 7.08 -9.14
N SER A 431 -8.06 5.86 -9.19
CA SER A 431 -7.28 4.64 -9.43
C SER A 431 -6.54 4.70 -10.77
N TRP A 432 -7.20 5.22 -11.81
CA TRP A 432 -6.57 5.45 -13.11
C TRP A 432 -5.47 6.51 -13.03
N HIS A 433 -5.74 7.64 -12.35
CA HIS A 433 -4.76 8.73 -12.24
C HIS A 433 -3.50 8.30 -11.50
N LEU A 434 -3.65 7.62 -10.35
CA LEU A 434 -2.54 7.21 -9.51
C LEU A 434 -1.81 5.95 -10.03
N GLY A 435 -2.54 4.98 -10.57
CA GLY A 435 -1.97 3.70 -11.00
C GLY A 435 -1.39 3.70 -12.43
N ARG A 436 -1.64 4.73 -13.25
CA ARG A 436 -1.06 4.79 -14.59
C ARG A 436 0.40 5.22 -14.58
N ARG A 437 1.19 4.65 -15.48
CA ARG A 437 2.57 5.10 -15.69
C ARG A 437 2.62 6.56 -16.10
N GLN A 438 3.44 7.37 -15.41
CA GLN A 438 3.60 8.78 -15.73
C GLN A 438 4.49 8.95 -16.97
N PRO A 439 4.12 9.84 -17.92
CA PRO A 439 4.87 10.01 -19.19
C PRO A 439 6.30 10.51 -18.99
N ASP A 440 6.54 11.30 -17.95
CA ASP A 440 7.82 11.90 -17.60
C ASP A 440 8.57 11.17 -16.49
N MET A 441 8.17 9.93 -16.19
CA MET A 441 8.77 9.09 -15.18
C MET A 441 10.27 8.89 -15.43
N VAL A 442 11.06 9.10 -14.39
CA VAL A 442 12.48 8.75 -14.37
C VAL A 442 12.64 7.44 -13.60
N PRO A 443 13.02 6.33 -14.27
CA PRO A 443 13.21 5.06 -13.59
C PRO A 443 14.33 5.10 -12.56
N LEU A 444 14.26 4.21 -11.58
CA LEU A 444 15.26 4.06 -10.51
C LEU A 444 16.67 3.96 -11.09
N GLY A 445 17.59 4.79 -10.58
CA GLY A 445 18.98 4.85 -11.03
C GLY A 445 19.23 5.62 -12.34
N HIS A 446 18.18 6.07 -13.04
CA HIS A 446 18.30 6.74 -14.36
C HIS A 446 18.17 8.27 -14.32
N HIS A 447 18.36 8.91 -13.15
CA HIS A 447 18.43 10.36 -13.07
C HIS A 447 19.59 10.91 -13.93
N LYS A 448 19.35 12.07 -14.57
CA LYS A 448 20.30 12.70 -15.52
C LYS A 448 21.34 13.56 -14.83
N GLU A 449 21.01 14.08 -13.67
CA GLU A 449 21.84 14.99 -12.89
C GLU A 449 23.07 14.29 -12.32
N LYS A 450 24.21 14.97 -12.36
CA LYS A 450 25.48 14.44 -11.86
C LYS A 450 25.80 15.07 -10.50
N TYR A 451 25.38 14.42 -9.43
CA TYR A 451 25.59 14.90 -8.07
C TYR A 451 26.99 14.59 -7.55
N PHE A 452 27.62 13.51 -8.03
CA PHE A 452 28.99 13.14 -7.70
C PHE A 452 29.90 13.33 -8.89
N SER A 453 31.12 13.86 -8.62
CA SER A 453 32.19 13.96 -9.60
C SER A 453 33.23 12.85 -9.38
N GLY A 454 33.95 12.51 -10.45
CA GLY A 454 35.03 11.53 -10.40
C GLY A 454 34.64 10.10 -10.81
N PRO A 455 35.63 9.22 -11.00
CA PRO A 455 35.41 7.88 -11.57
C PRO A 455 34.81 6.90 -10.57
N LYS A 456 35.16 6.96 -9.28
CA LYS A 456 34.69 6.00 -8.26
C LYS A 456 33.19 6.05 -8.04
N PRO A 457 32.55 7.18 -7.71
CA PRO A 457 31.10 7.24 -7.58
C PRO A 457 30.35 6.88 -8.87
N LYS A 458 30.92 7.23 -10.03
CA LYS A 458 30.36 6.85 -11.33
C LYS A 458 30.38 5.33 -11.54
N ALA A 459 31.45 4.66 -11.13
CA ALA A 459 31.54 3.20 -11.21
C ALA A 459 30.47 2.53 -10.32
N VAL A 460 30.25 3.03 -9.09
CA VAL A 460 29.20 2.53 -8.17
C VAL A 460 27.82 2.70 -8.79
N LEU A 461 27.50 3.88 -9.37
CA LEU A 461 26.22 4.10 -10.03
C LEU A 461 26.04 3.20 -11.28
N ASN A 462 27.10 2.98 -12.07
CA ASN A 462 27.01 2.11 -13.22
C ASN A 462 26.76 0.63 -12.80
N GLN A 463 27.41 0.18 -11.72
CA GLN A 463 27.14 -1.15 -11.17
C GLN A 463 25.70 -1.29 -10.69
N PHE A 464 25.17 -0.27 -9.99
CA PHE A 464 23.77 -0.23 -9.57
C PHE A 464 22.81 -0.38 -10.77
N ARG A 465 23.05 0.34 -11.85
CA ARG A 465 22.26 0.22 -13.10
C ARG A 465 22.33 -1.17 -13.71
N THR A 466 23.52 -1.76 -13.74
CA THR A 466 23.71 -3.13 -14.24
C THR A 466 22.95 -4.16 -13.39
N ASP A 467 23.00 -4.01 -12.06
CA ASP A 467 22.26 -4.90 -11.15
C ASP A 467 20.73 -4.77 -11.35
N LEU A 468 20.22 -3.53 -11.53
CA LEU A 468 18.81 -3.28 -11.86
C LEU A 468 18.43 -3.89 -13.22
N GLU A 469 19.25 -3.75 -14.25
CA GLU A 469 19.01 -4.34 -15.58
C GLU A 469 18.96 -5.88 -15.53
N ASN A 470 19.76 -6.49 -14.68
CA ASN A 470 19.75 -7.95 -14.49
C ASN A 470 18.45 -8.39 -13.78
N LEU A 471 18.06 -7.69 -12.70
CA LEU A 471 16.80 -7.95 -12.02
C LEU A 471 15.58 -7.75 -12.95
N GLU A 472 15.60 -6.72 -13.81
CA GLU A 472 14.59 -6.49 -14.84
C GLU A 472 14.36 -7.72 -15.73
N LYS A 473 15.46 -8.34 -16.19
CA LYS A 473 15.41 -9.56 -17.02
C LYS A 473 14.86 -10.75 -16.27
N GLU A 474 15.26 -10.93 -15.01
CA GLU A 474 14.77 -12.03 -14.16
C GLU A 474 13.27 -11.92 -13.91
N ILE A 475 12.77 -10.73 -13.53
CA ILE A 475 11.35 -10.49 -13.30
C ILE A 475 10.55 -10.68 -14.60
N THR A 476 11.05 -10.19 -15.72
CA THR A 476 10.40 -10.33 -17.02
C THR A 476 10.25 -11.81 -17.40
N ALA A 477 11.34 -12.57 -17.37
CA ALA A 477 11.33 -14.00 -17.71
C ALA A 477 10.43 -14.83 -16.78
N ARG A 478 10.39 -14.50 -15.50
CA ARG A 478 9.46 -15.13 -14.54
C ARG A 478 8.01 -14.83 -14.87
N ASN A 479 7.71 -13.56 -15.12
CA ASN A 479 6.34 -13.10 -15.35
C ASN A 479 5.71 -13.68 -16.62
N GLU A 480 6.52 -13.98 -17.66
CA GLU A 480 6.07 -14.68 -18.87
C GLU A 480 5.51 -16.09 -18.60
N GLN A 481 5.86 -16.69 -17.46
CA GLN A 481 5.44 -18.03 -17.06
C GLN A 481 4.28 -18.03 -16.05
N LEU A 482 3.81 -16.85 -15.62
CA LEU A 482 2.79 -16.70 -14.60
C LEU A 482 1.45 -16.31 -15.19
N ASP A 483 0.38 -16.94 -14.72
CA ASP A 483 -0.98 -16.53 -15.02
C ASP A 483 -1.29 -15.13 -14.51
N TRP A 484 -0.73 -14.78 -13.33
CA TRP A 484 -0.86 -13.48 -12.69
C TRP A 484 0.54 -12.86 -12.48
N PRO A 485 1.03 -12.08 -13.46
CA PRO A 485 2.35 -11.46 -13.36
C PRO A 485 2.36 -10.37 -12.28
N TYR A 486 3.52 -10.18 -11.64
CA TYR A 486 3.77 -9.08 -10.71
C TYR A 486 4.84 -8.15 -11.28
N GLU A 487 4.45 -6.95 -11.68
CA GLU A 487 5.33 -6.02 -12.41
C GLU A 487 5.71 -4.77 -11.61
N TYR A 488 5.10 -4.52 -10.45
CA TYR A 488 5.23 -3.24 -9.74
C TYR A 488 6.65 -2.96 -9.24
N LEU A 489 7.43 -4.01 -8.97
CA LEU A 489 8.83 -3.91 -8.58
C LEU A 489 9.82 -4.23 -9.72
N LYS A 490 9.36 -4.25 -10.94
CA LYS A 490 10.20 -4.27 -12.11
C LYS A 490 10.98 -2.94 -12.19
N PRO A 491 12.32 -2.91 -12.24
CA PRO A 491 13.11 -1.67 -12.13
C PRO A 491 12.70 -0.55 -13.08
N SER A 492 12.30 -0.88 -14.31
CA SER A 492 11.80 0.09 -15.27
C SER A 492 10.44 0.70 -14.91
N CYS A 493 9.73 0.09 -13.95
CA CYS A 493 8.45 0.57 -13.43
C CYS A 493 8.61 1.40 -12.14
N ILE A 494 9.75 1.30 -11.45
CA ILE A 494 10.00 2.02 -10.21
C ILE A 494 10.42 3.45 -10.49
N GLU A 495 9.69 4.42 -9.96
CA GLU A 495 10.08 5.83 -10.04
C GLU A 495 11.29 6.13 -9.15
N ASN A 496 12.17 7.02 -9.62
CA ASN A 496 13.38 7.39 -8.87
C ASN A 496 13.10 8.27 -7.64
N SER A 497 11.90 8.80 -7.52
CA SER A 497 11.37 9.52 -6.33
C SER A 497 9.84 9.43 -6.33
N VAL A 498 9.19 9.68 -5.20
CA VAL A 498 7.73 9.80 -5.13
C VAL A 498 7.29 10.98 -6.02
N THR A 499 6.48 10.72 -7.05
CA THR A 499 6.07 11.71 -8.07
C THR A 499 4.56 11.82 -8.26
N ILE A 500 3.79 10.87 -7.74
CA ILE A 500 2.33 10.84 -7.83
C ILE A 500 1.70 10.24 -6.60
#